data_b0753f8c8ef7ec853b21082ab075828e
#
_entry.id   b0753f8c8ef7ec853b21082ab075828e
#
_cell.length_a   1.000
_cell.length_b   1.000
_cell.length_c   1.000
_cell.angle_alpha   90.00
_cell.angle_beta   90.00
_cell.angle_gamma   90.00
#
_symmetry.space_group_name_H-M   'P 1'
#
loop_
_entity.id
_entity.type
_entity.pdbx_description
1 polymer ?
#
loop_
_entity_poly.entity_id
_entity_poly.type
_entity_poly.pdbx_seq_one_letter_code
_entity_poly.pdbx_strand_id
1 'polypeptide(L)'
;MQQGLEHIAGFDASTMKFRANTVELYFETEDFCGFMQLLDSYPQVERLHEPKTFSWLQRGIHIFDPNGHLIEVSESMYSVACKQFKEGKTIEETAKSVQHPIEVIKAWYDEYQK
;
A
#
# COMPACT_ATOMS: atom_id res chain seq x y z
N MET A 1 12.95 -16.66 8.61
CA MET A 1 11.88 -15.88 8.01
C MET A 1 10.80 -16.79 7.45
N GLN A 2 9.73 -16.34 7.39
CA GLN A 2 8.50 -16.99 7.13
C GLN A 2 8.36 -17.23 5.63
N GLN A 3 8.38 -18.50 5.25
CA GLN A 3 8.38 -18.85 3.83
C GLN A 3 7.17 -18.30 3.09
N GLY A 4 6.00 -18.40 3.71
CA GLY A 4 4.80 -17.87 3.08
C GLY A 4 4.88 -16.37 2.85
N LEU A 5 5.40 -15.64 3.85
CA LEU A 5 5.55 -14.20 3.73
C LEU A 5 6.60 -13.84 2.70
N GLU A 6 7.69 -14.61 2.62
CA GLU A 6 8.71 -14.33 1.64
C GLU A 6 8.16 -14.45 0.22
N HIS A 7 7.32 -15.46 -0.03
CA HIS A 7 6.67 -15.60 -1.34
C HIS A 7 5.77 -14.40 -1.65
N ILE A 8 5.01 -13.96 -0.65
CA ILE A 8 4.12 -12.82 -0.84
C ILE A 8 4.92 -11.53 -1.00
N ALA A 9 5.92 -11.32 -0.15
CA ALA A 9 6.74 -10.12 -0.21
C ALA A 9 7.59 -10.07 -1.47
N GLY A 10 7.93 -11.22 -2.03
CA GLY A 10 8.67 -11.30 -3.29
C GLY A 10 7.80 -11.09 -4.52
N PHE A 11 6.49 -11.05 -4.34
CA PHE A 11 5.55 -10.76 -5.40
C PHE A 11 5.84 -9.39 -5.97
N ASP A 12 6.14 -9.35 -7.24
CA ASP A 12 6.40 -8.12 -7.96
C ASP A 12 7.25 -7.14 -7.15
N ALA A 13 8.53 -7.44 -7.03
CA ALA A 13 9.46 -6.64 -6.24
C ALA A 13 9.47 -5.17 -6.65
N SER A 14 9.08 -4.85 -7.88
CA SER A 14 9.04 -3.46 -8.35
C SER A 14 7.93 -2.65 -7.68
N THR A 15 6.92 -3.32 -7.13
CA THR A 15 5.80 -2.64 -6.48
C THR A 15 5.86 -2.66 -4.95
N MET A 16 6.86 -3.35 -4.38
CA MET A 16 6.94 -3.52 -2.93
C MET A 16 8.12 -2.75 -2.37
N LYS A 17 7.87 -2.01 -1.29
CA LYS A 17 8.92 -1.32 -0.53
C LYS A 17 8.75 -1.65 0.93
N PHE A 18 9.82 -2.12 1.55
CA PHE A 18 9.83 -2.44 2.97
C PHE A 18 10.24 -1.22 3.77
N ARG A 19 9.49 -0.93 4.83
CA ARG A 19 9.82 0.13 5.78
C ARG A 19 9.78 -0.45 7.19
N ALA A 20 10.91 -0.43 7.87
CA ALA A 20 10.99 -0.96 9.22
C ALA A 20 10.24 -0.06 10.19
N ASN A 21 9.57 -0.70 11.15
CA ASN A 21 8.92 -0.02 12.25
C ASN A 21 9.31 -0.76 13.52
N THR A 22 9.32 -0.08 14.66
CA THR A 22 9.76 -0.69 15.92
C THR A 22 8.83 -1.81 16.38
N VAL A 23 7.54 -1.77 16.00
CA VAL A 23 6.54 -2.73 16.49
C VAL A 23 5.93 -3.58 15.39
N GLU A 24 6.11 -3.22 14.13
CA GLU A 24 5.56 -4.00 13.03
C GLU A 24 6.40 -3.81 11.77
N LEU A 25 6.21 -4.72 10.82
CA LEU A 25 6.79 -4.60 9.50
C LEU A 25 5.78 -3.89 8.60
N TYR A 26 6.25 -2.97 7.79
CA TYR A 26 5.38 -2.18 6.92
C TYR A 26 5.88 -2.26 5.48
N PHE A 27 4.98 -2.65 4.58
CA PHE A 27 5.26 -2.72 3.15
C PHE A 27 4.28 -1.86 2.39
N GLU A 28 4.76 -1.17 1.36
CA GLU A 28 3.90 -0.45 0.43
C GLU A 28 3.93 -1.10 -0.93
N THR A 29 2.80 -1.09 -1.63
CA THR A 29 2.72 -1.63 -2.98
C THR A 29 1.97 -0.65 -3.87
N GLU A 30 2.37 -0.59 -5.15
CA GLU A 30 1.63 0.16 -6.15
C GLU A 30 0.58 -0.70 -6.84
N ASP A 31 0.49 -1.97 -6.45
CA ASP A 31 -0.48 -2.91 -7.01
C ASP A 31 -1.18 -3.66 -5.88
N PHE A 32 -1.99 -2.94 -5.13
CA PHE A 32 -2.67 -3.53 -3.98
C PHE A 32 -3.65 -4.63 -4.39
N CYS A 33 -4.35 -4.45 -5.51
CA CYS A 33 -5.27 -5.48 -6.01
C CYS A 33 -4.53 -6.77 -6.34
N GLY A 34 -3.36 -6.66 -6.99
CA GLY A 34 -2.55 -7.83 -7.29
C GLY A 34 -2.04 -8.50 -6.03
N PHE A 35 -1.65 -7.70 -5.02
CA PHE A 35 -1.24 -8.25 -3.74
C PHE A 35 -2.38 -9.04 -3.10
N MET A 36 -3.61 -8.49 -3.10
CA MET A 36 -4.74 -9.18 -2.50
C MET A 36 -5.08 -10.48 -3.24
N GLN A 37 -4.96 -10.49 -4.56
CA GLN A 37 -5.16 -11.72 -5.34
C GLN A 37 -4.13 -12.78 -4.94
N LEU A 38 -2.87 -12.37 -4.77
CA LEU A 38 -1.83 -13.27 -4.34
C LEU A 38 -2.10 -13.78 -2.92
N LEU A 39 -2.49 -12.89 -2.02
CA LEU A 39 -2.78 -13.25 -0.64
C LEU A 39 -3.91 -14.26 -0.56
N ASP A 40 -4.92 -14.12 -1.42
CA ASP A 40 -6.04 -15.06 -1.45
C ASP A 40 -5.60 -16.46 -1.83
N SER A 41 -4.47 -16.60 -2.52
CA SER A 41 -3.93 -17.92 -2.85
C SER A 41 -3.16 -18.56 -1.69
N TYR A 42 -3.02 -17.85 -0.57
CA TYR A 42 -2.35 -18.34 0.64
C TYR A 42 -3.31 -18.28 1.83
N PRO A 43 -4.34 -19.13 1.85
CA PRO A 43 -5.37 -19.04 2.90
C PRO A 43 -4.85 -19.30 4.30
N GLN A 44 -3.66 -19.89 4.43
CA GLN A 44 -3.05 -20.15 5.74
C GLN A 44 -2.50 -18.88 6.39
N VAL A 45 -2.35 -17.79 5.64
CA VAL A 45 -1.89 -16.52 6.22
C VAL A 45 -3.02 -15.90 7.04
N GLU A 46 -2.75 -15.64 8.31
CA GLU A 46 -3.75 -15.09 9.21
C GLU A 46 -3.90 -13.59 8.97
N ARG A 47 -5.14 -13.12 8.88
CA ARG A 47 -5.47 -11.71 8.67
C ARG A 47 -6.05 -11.13 9.95
N LEU A 48 -5.57 -9.92 10.33
CA LEU A 48 -6.15 -9.22 11.46
C LEU A 48 -7.55 -8.70 11.12
N HIS A 49 -7.74 -8.29 9.88
CA HIS A 49 -9.01 -7.76 9.38
C HIS A 49 -9.01 -7.87 7.87
N GLU A 50 -10.17 -7.64 7.27
CA GLU A 50 -10.26 -7.54 5.83
C GLU A 50 -9.68 -6.22 5.34
N PRO A 51 -9.37 -6.08 4.05
CA PRO A 51 -8.83 -4.81 3.54
C PRO A 51 -9.69 -3.63 3.92
N LYS A 52 -9.04 -2.54 4.31
CA LYS A 52 -9.71 -1.29 4.72
C LYS A 52 -9.27 -0.16 3.82
N THR A 53 -10.18 0.82 3.65
CA THR A 53 -9.82 2.09 3.03
C THR A 53 -9.79 3.13 4.15
N PHE A 54 -8.64 3.76 4.34
CA PHE A 54 -8.48 4.78 5.38
C PHE A 54 -9.08 6.11 4.92
N SER A 55 -9.23 7.04 5.85
CA SER A 55 -9.85 8.33 5.54
C SER A 55 -9.06 9.14 4.51
N TRP A 56 -7.77 8.84 4.34
CA TRP A 56 -6.93 9.48 3.34
C TRP A 56 -6.84 8.64 2.06
N LEU A 57 -7.83 7.80 1.83
CA LEU A 57 -8.07 7.03 0.61
C LEU A 57 -7.09 5.89 0.35
N GLN A 58 -6.16 5.65 1.26
CA GLN A 58 -5.22 4.54 1.14
C GLN A 58 -5.90 3.24 1.56
N ARG A 59 -5.71 2.19 0.76
CA ARG A 59 -6.18 0.86 1.15
C ARG A 59 -5.04 0.10 1.81
N GLY A 60 -5.37 -0.71 2.81
CA GLY A 60 -4.36 -1.51 3.49
C GLY A 60 -4.96 -2.71 4.19
N ILE A 61 -4.08 -3.64 4.57
CA ILE A 61 -4.46 -4.82 5.32
C ILE A 61 -3.35 -5.14 6.31
N HIS A 62 -3.74 -5.65 7.48
CA HIS A 62 -2.80 -6.17 8.47
C HIS A 62 -2.90 -7.69 8.51
N ILE A 63 -1.77 -8.34 8.40
CA ILE A 63 -1.68 -9.80 8.47
C ILE A 63 -0.61 -10.18 9.48
N PHE A 64 -0.57 -11.47 9.83
CA PHE A 64 0.44 -11.99 10.75
C PHE A 64 1.39 -12.93 10.02
N ASP A 65 2.68 -12.84 10.36
CA ASP A 65 3.62 -13.84 9.88
C ASP A 65 3.47 -15.11 10.71
N PRO A 66 4.12 -16.23 10.32
CA PRO A 66 4.01 -17.47 11.08
C PRO A 66 4.46 -17.38 12.53
N ASN A 67 5.28 -16.39 12.87
CA ASN A 67 5.75 -16.16 14.23
C ASN A 67 4.86 -15.18 15.01
N GLY A 68 3.76 -14.75 14.42
CA GLY A 68 2.82 -13.88 15.09
C GLY A 68 3.15 -12.39 15.01
N HIS A 69 4.14 -12.01 14.20
CA HIS A 69 4.47 -10.59 14.03
C HIS A 69 3.45 -9.91 13.13
N LEU A 70 3.07 -8.70 13.50
CA LEU A 70 2.11 -7.93 12.72
C LEU A 70 2.79 -7.29 11.51
N ILE A 71 2.13 -7.41 10.37
CA ILE A 71 2.63 -6.89 9.11
C ILE A 71 1.52 -6.06 8.47
N GLU A 72 1.85 -4.83 8.08
CA GLU A 72 0.93 -4.00 7.33
C GLU A 72 1.37 -3.94 5.87
N VAL A 73 0.44 -4.18 4.95
CA VAL A 73 0.67 -3.97 3.52
C VAL A 73 -0.36 -2.95 3.05
N SER A 74 0.10 -1.85 2.50
CA SER A 74 -0.77 -0.73 2.10
C SER A 74 -0.39 -0.22 0.73
N GLU A 75 -1.34 0.45 0.08
CA GLU A 75 -1.05 1.13 -1.18
C GLU A 75 -0.02 2.22 -0.94
N SER A 76 0.88 2.45 -1.91
CA SER A 76 1.72 3.62 -1.85
C SER A 76 0.84 4.86 -2.01
N MET A 77 1.17 5.94 -1.29
CA MET A 77 0.39 7.16 -1.40
C MET A 77 0.53 7.79 -2.78
N TYR A 78 1.67 7.57 -3.45
CA TYR A 78 1.81 7.99 -4.83
C TYR A 78 0.75 7.36 -5.72
N SER A 79 0.51 6.04 -5.59
CA SER A 79 -0.50 5.39 -6.42
C SER A 79 -1.91 5.88 -6.08
N VAL A 80 -2.17 6.19 -4.81
CA VAL A 80 -3.46 6.77 -4.41
C VAL A 80 -3.65 8.13 -5.09
N ALA A 81 -2.62 8.98 -5.07
CA ALA A 81 -2.69 10.28 -5.72
C ALA A 81 -2.88 10.15 -7.23
N CYS A 82 -2.20 9.20 -7.85
CA CYS A 82 -2.34 8.98 -9.30
C CYS A 82 -3.77 8.63 -9.69
N LYS A 83 -4.46 7.87 -8.85
CA LYS A 83 -5.89 7.57 -9.10
C LYS A 83 -6.73 8.84 -9.09
N GLN A 84 -6.43 9.76 -8.18
CA GLN A 84 -7.14 11.04 -8.12
C GLN A 84 -6.89 11.86 -9.38
N PHE A 85 -5.64 11.91 -9.84
CA PHE A 85 -5.31 12.62 -11.09
C PHE A 85 -6.05 12.02 -12.27
N LYS A 86 -6.11 10.69 -12.32
CA LYS A 86 -6.77 9.97 -13.40
C LYS A 86 -8.27 10.29 -13.45
N GLU A 87 -8.86 10.56 -12.28
CA GLU A 87 -10.26 10.92 -12.17
C GLU A 87 -10.53 12.40 -12.46
N GLY A 88 -9.47 13.17 -12.76
CA GLY A 88 -9.61 14.57 -13.09
C GLY A 88 -9.55 15.51 -11.90
N LYS A 89 -9.14 15.04 -10.75
CA LYS A 89 -9.01 15.89 -9.56
C LYS A 89 -7.82 16.85 -9.72
N THR A 90 -7.98 18.04 -9.17
CA THR A 90 -6.89 19.02 -9.17
C THR A 90 -5.83 18.63 -8.13
N ILE A 91 -4.66 19.29 -8.24
CA ILE A 91 -3.59 19.10 -7.26
C ILE A 91 -4.09 19.46 -5.86
N GLU A 92 -4.81 20.57 -5.75
CA GLU A 92 -5.34 21.03 -4.46
C GLU A 92 -6.37 20.04 -3.88
N GLU A 93 -7.27 19.55 -4.73
CA GLU A 93 -8.27 18.58 -4.30
C GLU A 93 -7.60 17.29 -3.83
N THR A 94 -6.60 16.84 -4.57
CA THR A 94 -5.89 15.62 -4.24
C THR A 94 -5.15 15.78 -2.91
N ALA A 95 -4.44 16.90 -2.72
CA ALA A 95 -3.70 17.15 -1.49
C ALA A 95 -4.63 17.09 -0.28
N LYS A 96 -5.81 17.66 -0.40
CA LYS A 96 -6.78 17.66 0.67
C LYS A 96 -7.32 16.25 0.95
N SER A 97 -7.64 15.51 -0.12
CA SER A 97 -8.23 14.18 0.01
C SER A 97 -7.25 13.18 0.62
N VAL A 98 -5.98 13.22 0.21
CA VAL A 98 -4.99 12.27 0.70
C VAL A 98 -4.22 12.79 1.91
N GLN A 99 -4.56 14.01 2.37
CA GLN A 99 -3.99 14.59 3.59
C GLN A 99 -2.47 14.72 3.54
N HIS A 100 -1.96 15.18 2.40
CA HIS A 100 -0.52 15.40 2.19
C HIS A 100 -0.27 16.85 1.78
N PRO A 101 0.94 17.37 2.08
CA PRO A 101 1.28 18.73 1.65
C PRO A 101 1.20 18.89 0.15
N ILE A 102 0.77 20.06 -0.29
CA ILE A 102 0.56 20.33 -1.72
C ILE A 102 1.88 20.20 -2.52
N GLU A 103 3.00 20.52 -1.90
CA GLU A 103 4.31 20.42 -2.55
C GLU A 103 4.60 18.95 -2.94
N VAL A 104 4.22 18.02 -2.09
CA VAL A 104 4.41 16.60 -2.37
C VAL A 104 3.51 16.19 -3.53
N ILE A 105 2.26 16.65 -3.54
CA ILE A 105 1.32 16.30 -4.60
C ILE A 105 1.76 16.91 -5.94
N LYS A 106 2.31 18.10 -5.93
CA LYS A 106 2.85 18.71 -7.16
C LYS A 106 3.97 17.86 -7.73
N ALA A 107 4.88 17.39 -6.87
CA ALA A 107 5.98 16.55 -7.32
C ALA A 107 5.45 15.23 -7.91
N TRP A 108 4.46 14.65 -7.27
CA TRP A 108 3.84 13.41 -7.78
C TRP A 108 3.10 13.64 -9.08
N TYR A 109 2.46 14.79 -9.23
CA TYR A 109 1.77 15.11 -10.48
C TYR A 109 2.74 15.24 -11.63
N ASP A 110 3.88 15.89 -11.40
CA ASP A 110 4.93 16.01 -12.41
C ASP A 110 5.44 14.63 -12.83
N GLU A 111 5.63 13.73 -11.85
CA GLU A 111 6.06 12.37 -12.13
C GLU A 111 4.99 11.58 -12.89
N TYR A 112 3.73 11.77 -12.52
CA TYR A 112 2.60 11.13 -13.18
C TYR A 112 2.50 11.50 -14.65
N GLN A 113 2.85 12.74 -15.00
CA GLN A 113 2.76 13.23 -16.38
C GLN A 113 3.91 12.74 -17.27
N LYS A 114 4.95 12.18 -16.71
CA LYS A 114 6.06 11.63 -17.51
C LYS A 114 5.65 10.30 -18.17
#